data_e24f668f861708f39acf335482d69f9d
#
_entry.id   e24f668f861708f39acf335482d69f9d
#
_cell.length_a   1.000
_cell.length_b   1.000
_cell.length_c   1.000
_cell.angle_alpha   90.00
_cell.angle_beta   90.00
_cell.angle_gamma   90.00
#
_symmetry.space_group_name_H-M   'P 1'
#
loop_
_entity.id
_entity.type
_entity.pdbx_description
1 polymer ?
#
loop_
_entity_poly.entity_id
_entity_poly.type
_entity_poly.pdbx_seq_one_letter_code
_entity_poly.pdbx_strand_id
1 'polypeptide(L)'
;VQNVAEAMEAEQGGADIVDVKNLQEALVGSGHPNIVKAVRGMMPVEKHVSVTLGVVPNQPGTVAMAVYAAAMMDATSVKVGFQEAQYDQAVQVLKESRMALDGFNTKLVGSVFADNVLFENGLDPLCMVQLAHDGVCDGLLIDTLTKDGRNIFESMPEDVLKGIVLKCKELGMSTALSGHLKLSDLDELARINPALL
;
A
#
# COMPACT_ATOMS: atom_id res chain seq x y z
N VAL A 1 -1.76 10.25 -6.43
CA VAL A 1 -1.40 11.47 -7.17
C VAL A 1 -0.02 11.33 -7.77
N GLN A 2 0.22 11.97 -8.91
CA GLN A 2 1.49 11.92 -9.65
C GLN A 2 2.23 13.26 -9.64
N ASN A 3 1.57 14.32 -9.21
CA ASN A 3 2.13 15.68 -9.20
C ASN A 3 1.45 16.54 -8.13
N VAL A 4 1.99 17.76 -7.96
CA VAL A 4 1.50 18.71 -6.94
C VAL A 4 0.08 19.21 -7.24
N ALA A 5 -0.29 19.39 -8.51
CA ALA A 5 -1.63 19.88 -8.86
C ALA A 5 -2.71 18.86 -8.44
N GLU A 6 -2.50 17.59 -8.77
CA GLU A 6 -3.40 16.50 -8.33
C GLU A 6 -3.46 16.39 -6.80
N ALA A 7 -2.34 16.62 -6.11
CA ALA A 7 -2.30 16.61 -4.65
C ALA A 7 -3.12 17.75 -4.04
N MET A 8 -3.08 18.95 -4.63
CA MET A 8 -3.91 20.08 -4.23
C MET A 8 -5.40 19.81 -4.44
N GLU A 9 -5.77 19.23 -5.58
CA GLU A 9 -7.15 18.85 -5.88
C GLU A 9 -7.68 17.80 -4.88
N ALA A 10 -6.85 16.80 -4.55
CA ALA A 10 -7.21 15.78 -3.57
C ALA A 10 -7.42 16.40 -2.17
N GLU A 11 -6.52 17.28 -1.74
CA GLU A 11 -6.63 17.99 -0.46
C GLU A 11 -7.89 18.86 -0.41
N GLN A 12 -8.14 19.66 -1.45
CA GLN A 12 -9.34 20.50 -1.57
C GLN A 12 -10.64 19.68 -1.62
N GLY A 13 -10.56 18.47 -2.19
CA GLY A 13 -11.65 17.49 -2.18
C GLY A 13 -11.88 16.82 -0.83
N GLY A 14 -11.06 17.12 0.19
CA GLY A 14 -11.21 16.61 1.54
C GLY A 14 -10.53 15.26 1.78
N ALA A 15 -9.59 14.81 0.91
CA ALA A 15 -8.87 13.57 1.13
C ALA A 15 -8.10 13.62 2.47
N ASP A 16 -8.21 12.56 3.27
CA ASP A 16 -7.46 12.40 4.52
C ASP A 16 -6.03 11.95 4.27
N ILE A 17 -5.83 11.19 3.19
CA ILE A 17 -4.54 10.63 2.78
C ILE A 17 -4.27 11.00 1.31
N VAL A 18 -3.10 11.54 1.05
CA VAL A 18 -2.60 11.80 -0.30
C VAL A 18 -1.49 10.80 -0.61
N ASP A 19 -1.71 9.93 -1.59
CA ASP A 19 -0.77 8.87 -1.96
C ASP A 19 0.04 9.24 -3.20
N VAL A 20 1.35 9.40 -3.04
CA VAL A 20 2.26 9.75 -4.14
C VAL A 20 2.76 8.49 -4.83
N LYS A 21 2.52 8.38 -6.13
CA LYS A 21 2.93 7.25 -6.98
C LYS A 21 3.20 7.70 -8.41
N ASN A 22 3.80 6.82 -9.20
CA ASN A 22 4.00 7.02 -10.63
C ASN A 22 3.30 5.89 -11.40
N LEU A 23 2.26 6.24 -12.16
CA LEU A 23 1.49 5.27 -12.95
C LEU A 23 2.13 4.98 -14.31
N GLN A 24 3.22 5.68 -14.67
CA GLN A 24 3.93 5.50 -15.93
C GLN A 24 5.07 4.47 -15.82
N GLU A 25 5.49 4.13 -14.62
CA GLU A 25 6.51 3.11 -14.36
C GLU A 25 5.86 1.76 -14.08
N ALA A 26 6.14 0.78 -14.92
CA ALA A 26 5.58 -0.57 -14.82
C ALA A 26 4.06 -0.53 -14.55
N LEU A 27 3.55 -1.33 -13.63
CA LEU A 27 2.13 -1.29 -13.23
C LEU A 27 1.84 -0.13 -12.26
N VAL A 28 2.74 0.09 -11.31
CA VAL A 28 2.79 1.24 -10.40
C VAL A 28 4.22 1.38 -9.90
N GLY A 29 4.83 2.54 -10.06
CA GLY A 29 6.17 2.85 -9.57
C GLY A 29 6.20 3.97 -8.54
N SER A 30 7.39 4.27 -8.05
CA SER A 30 7.61 5.34 -7.08
C SER A 30 7.50 6.71 -7.74
N GLY A 31 6.89 7.65 -7.03
CA GLY A 31 7.02 9.07 -7.38
C GLY A 31 8.47 9.53 -7.28
N HIS A 32 8.90 10.38 -8.22
CA HIS A 32 10.23 10.97 -8.15
C HIS A 32 10.44 11.72 -6.82
N PRO A 33 11.61 11.63 -6.15
CA PRO A 33 11.83 12.26 -4.83
C PRO A 33 11.48 13.75 -4.76
N ASN A 34 11.71 14.50 -5.86
CA ASN A 34 11.33 15.91 -5.92
C ASN A 34 9.81 16.13 -5.87
N ILE A 35 9.03 15.21 -6.44
CA ILE A 35 7.56 15.25 -6.38
C ILE A 35 7.10 14.93 -4.96
N VAL A 36 7.65 13.87 -4.34
CA VAL A 36 7.32 13.50 -2.95
C VAL A 36 7.60 14.68 -2.01
N LYS A 37 8.78 15.30 -2.09
CA LYS A 37 9.14 16.49 -1.29
C LYS A 37 8.21 17.66 -1.54
N ALA A 38 7.87 17.94 -2.80
CA ALA A 38 6.99 19.04 -3.15
C ALA A 38 5.57 18.82 -2.62
N VAL A 39 5.04 17.61 -2.76
CA VAL A 39 3.72 17.24 -2.20
C VAL A 39 3.75 17.32 -0.68
N ARG A 40 4.73 16.70 -0.01
CA ARG A 40 4.83 16.77 1.47
C ARG A 40 4.95 18.21 1.97
N GLY A 41 5.74 19.03 1.30
CA GLY A 41 5.97 20.43 1.71
C GLY A 41 4.76 21.35 1.56
N MET A 42 3.80 21.00 0.68
CA MET A 42 2.56 21.76 0.51
C MET A 42 1.39 21.22 1.35
N MET A 43 1.42 19.95 1.74
CA MET A 43 0.38 19.36 2.57
C MET A 43 0.48 19.87 4.02
N PRO A 44 -0.64 20.16 4.68
CA PRO A 44 -0.65 20.40 6.13
C PRO A 44 0.07 19.26 6.87
N VAL A 45 0.74 19.59 7.98
CA VAL A 45 1.56 18.61 8.73
C VAL A 45 0.73 17.44 9.28
N GLU A 46 -0.53 17.70 9.60
CA GLU A 46 -1.51 16.73 10.10
C GLU A 46 -2.08 15.82 8.99
N LYS A 47 -1.91 16.19 7.73
CA LYS A 47 -2.37 15.35 6.61
C LYS A 47 -1.39 14.20 6.35
N HIS A 48 -1.95 13.02 6.15
CA HIS A 48 -1.19 11.84 5.84
C HIS A 48 -0.72 11.87 4.38
N VAL A 49 0.60 11.84 4.18
CA VAL A 49 1.21 11.67 2.86
C VAL A 49 1.84 10.29 2.80
N SER A 50 1.29 9.42 1.97
CA SER A 50 1.87 8.10 1.71
C SER A 50 2.68 8.10 0.42
N VAL A 51 3.66 7.20 0.37
CA VAL A 51 4.47 6.96 -0.83
C VAL A 51 4.31 5.51 -1.24
N THR A 52 3.85 5.27 -2.46
CA THR A 52 3.80 3.92 -3.04
C THR A 52 5.11 3.65 -3.79
N LEU A 53 5.83 2.60 -3.41
CA LEU A 53 6.99 2.11 -4.18
C LEU A 53 6.58 1.23 -5.36
N GLY A 54 5.34 0.75 -5.34
CA GLY A 54 4.81 -0.16 -6.36
C GLY A 54 5.21 -1.61 -6.13
N VAL A 55 5.28 -2.37 -7.22
CA VAL A 55 5.79 -3.73 -7.22
C VAL A 55 7.31 -3.69 -7.18
N VAL A 56 7.87 -4.19 -6.08
CA VAL A 56 9.31 -4.09 -5.84
C VAL A 56 10.06 -5.36 -6.25
N PRO A 57 11.34 -5.24 -6.66
CA PRO A 57 12.17 -6.40 -6.95
C PRO A 57 12.56 -7.15 -5.68
N ASN A 58 12.94 -8.43 -5.82
CA ASN A 58 13.55 -9.18 -4.73
C ASN A 58 15.02 -8.74 -4.50
N GLN A 59 15.16 -7.49 -4.03
CA GLN A 59 16.43 -6.85 -3.72
C GLN A 59 16.29 -6.06 -2.41
N PRO A 60 16.37 -6.75 -1.25
CA PRO A 60 16.05 -6.15 0.06
C PRO A 60 16.78 -4.82 0.33
N GLY A 61 18.09 -4.75 0.07
CA GLY A 61 18.87 -3.53 0.27
C GLY A 61 18.44 -2.38 -0.63
N THR A 62 18.09 -2.65 -1.90
CA THR A 62 17.60 -1.61 -2.84
C THR A 62 16.26 -1.06 -2.37
N VAL A 63 15.35 -1.95 -1.93
CA VAL A 63 14.03 -1.55 -1.43
C VAL A 63 14.17 -0.78 -0.11
N ALA A 64 15.04 -1.25 0.80
CA ALA A 64 15.34 -0.56 2.06
C ALA A 64 15.85 0.87 1.83
N MET A 65 16.72 1.09 0.83
CA MET A 65 17.18 2.43 0.44
C MET A 65 16.02 3.32 -0.05
N ALA A 66 15.09 2.78 -0.82
CA ALA A 66 13.93 3.53 -1.29
C ALA A 66 12.97 3.87 -0.13
N VAL A 67 12.76 2.92 0.78
CA VAL A 67 11.97 3.12 2.01
C VAL A 67 12.59 4.20 2.89
N TYR A 68 13.89 4.13 3.12
CA TYR A 68 14.64 5.15 3.86
C TYR A 68 14.51 6.54 3.21
N ALA A 69 14.62 6.60 1.88
CA ALA A 69 14.45 7.86 1.15
C ALA A 69 13.05 8.46 1.33
N ALA A 70 12.00 7.63 1.32
CA ALA A 70 10.62 8.08 1.60
C ALA A 70 10.50 8.65 3.03
N ALA A 71 11.07 7.97 4.02
CA ALA A 71 11.08 8.45 5.41
C ALA A 71 11.84 9.77 5.57
N MET A 72 12.99 9.92 4.91
CA MET A 72 13.77 11.18 4.88
C MET A 72 13.03 12.35 4.22
N MET A 73 11.99 12.06 3.44
CA MET A 73 11.10 13.07 2.86
C MET A 73 9.83 13.32 3.70
N ASP A 74 9.83 12.84 4.94
CA ASP A 74 8.74 12.97 5.90
C ASP A 74 7.42 12.33 5.40
N ALA A 75 7.52 11.22 4.67
CA ALA A 75 6.35 10.41 4.33
C ALA A 75 5.75 9.81 5.61
N THR A 76 4.42 9.92 5.77
CA THR A 76 3.71 9.33 6.91
C THR A 76 3.67 7.81 6.83
N SER A 77 3.58 7.27 5.61
CA SER A 77 3.72 5.83 5.36
C SER A 77 4.37 5.54 4.01
N VAL A 78 4.92 4.35 3.88
CA VAL A 78 5.48 3.83 2.63
C VAL A 78 4.87 2.45 2.35
N LYS A 79 4.45 2.23 1.10
CA LYS A 79 3.82 0.99 0.64
C LYS A 79 4.80 0.19 -0.22
N VAL A 80 4.99 -1.07 0.13
CA VAL A 80 5.88 -2.02 -0.54
C VAL A 80 5.03 -3.17 -1.08
N GLY A 81 4.96 -3.32 -2.39
CA GLY A 81 4.06 -4.26 -3.06
C GLY A 81 4.79 -5.45 -3.68
N PHE A 82 4.12 -6.59 -3.71
CA PHE A 82 4.65 -7.84 -4.27
C PHE A 82 3.66 -8.43 -5.29
N GLN A 83 4.17 -8.81 -6.46
CA GLN A 83 3.43 -9.57 -7.45
C GLN A 83 3.98 -10.99 -7.53
N GLU A 84 5.11 -11.17 -8.16
CA GLU A 84 5.81 -12.45 -8.32
C GLU A 84 6.96 -12.52 -7.31
N ALA A 85 6.70 -13.10 -6.14
CA ALA A 85 7.71 -13.24 -5.10
C ALA A 85 7.47 -14.53 -4.31
N GLN A 86 8.54 -15.17 -3.87
CA GLN A 86 8.44 -16.23 -2.88
C GLN A 86 8.16 -15.61 -1.50
N TYR A 87 7.36 -16.30 -0.68
CA TYR A 87 6.95 -15.81 0.64
C TYR A 87 8.13 -15.32 1.48
N ASP A 88 9.15 -16.18 1.66
CA ASP A 88 10.33 -15.85 2.50
C ASP A 88 11.12 -14.64 1.96
N GLN A 89 11.19 -14.49 0.65
CA GLN A 89 11.83 -13.34 0.00
C GLN A 89 11.06 -12.05 0.27
N ALA A 90 9.73 -12.08 0.16
CA ALA A 90 8.89 -10.94 0.46
C ALA A 90 8.98 -10.53 1.95
N VAL A 91 8.97 -11.51 2.85
CA VAL A 91 9.19 -11.28 4.30
C VAL A 91 10.54 -10.63 4.54
N GLN A 92 11.60 -11.09 3.88
CA GLN A 92 12.93 -10.51 4.03
C GLN A 92 12.98 -9.05 3.55
N VAL A 93 12.39 -8.75 2.39
CA VAL A 93 12.29 -7.37 1.88
C VAL A 93 11.56 -6.46 2.88
N LEU A 94 10.47 -6.92 3.48
CA LEU A 94 9.74 -6.15 4.48
C LEU A 94 10.54 -5.95 5.76
N LYS A 95 11.24 -6.96 6.25
CA LYS A 95 12.10 -6.85 7.45
C LYS A 95 13.23 -5.84 7.24
N GLU A 96 13.93 -5.89 6.11
CA GLU A 96 14.96 -4.92 5.77
C GLU A 96 14.37 -3.50 5.61
N SER A 97 13.18 -3.40 5.05
CA SER A 97 12.44 -2.13 4.97
C SER A 97 12.08 -1.60 6.36
N ARG A 98 11.64 -2.46 7.28
CA ARG A 98 11.38 -2.08 8.68
C ARG A 98 12.65 -1.57 9.37
N MET A 99 13.77 -2.26 9.20
CA MET A 99 15.05 -1.82 9.77
C MET A 99 15.49 -0.45 9.24
N ALA A 100 15.23 -0.17 7.97
CA ALA A 100 15.52 1.13 7.37
C ALA A 100 14.66 2.27 7.93
N LEU A 101 13.54 1.96 8.58
CA LEU A 101 12.66 2.92 9.25
C LEU A 101 13.00 3.13 10.74
N ASP A 102 14.06 2.53 11.23
CA ASP A 102 14.47 2.74 12.62
C ASP A 102 14.79 4.23 12.87
N GLY A 103 14.22 4.78 13.93
CA GLY A 103 14.30 6.21 14.25
C GLY A 103 13.33 7.13 13.50
N PHE A 104 12.51 6.62 12.58
CA PHE A 104 11.45 7.37 11.88
C PHE A 104 10.06 7.02 12.40
N ASN A 105 9.12 7.96 12.26
CA ASN A 105 7.70 7.73 12.54
C ASN A 105 6.93 7.16 11.34
N THR A 106 7.58 7.00 10.20
CA THR A 106 7.00 6.49 8.96
C THR A 106 6.50 5.06 9.13
N LYS A 107 5.26 4.81 8.74
CA LYS A 107 4.62 3.49 8.81
C LYS A 107 4.96 2.64 7.60
N LEU A 108 5.23 1.35 7.82
CA LEU A 108 5.44 0.37 6.76
C LEU A 108 4.12 -0.33 6.45
N VAL A 109 3.73 -0.32 5.18
CA VAL A 109 2.53 -1.00 4.69
C VAL A 109 2.92 -2.03 3.64
N GLY A 110 2.64 -3.30 3.91
CA GLY A 110 2.73 -4.35 2.90
C GLY A 110 1.57 -4.22 1.91
N SER A 111 1.85 -4.22 0.62
CA SER A 111 0.83 -4.12 -0.41
C SER A 111 0.76 -5.39 -1.23
N VAL A 112 -0.43 -5.92 -1.39
CA VAL A 112 -0.71 -7.19 -2.05
C VAL A 112 -1.94 -7.07 -2.94
N PHE A 113 -2.09 -8.02 -3.87
CA PHE A 113 -3.11 -7.89 -4.91
C PHE A 113 -4.11 -9.03 -4.82
N ALA A 114 -5.39 -8.70 -4.72
CA ALA A 114 -6.49 -9.66 -4.63
C ALA A 114 -6.58 -10.59 -5.86
N ASP A 115 -6.16 -10.08 -7.00
CA ASP A 115 -6.13 -10.80 -8.28
C ASP A 115 -4.77 -11.47 -8.58
N ASN A 116 -3.88 -11.56 -7.60
CA ASN A 116 -2.53 -12.09 -7.79
C ASN A 116 -2.49 -13.57 -8.20
N VAL A 117 -3.54 -14.32 -7.86
CA VAL A 117 -3.72 -15.72 -8.31
C VAL A 117 -3.87 -15.88 -9.83
N LEU A 118 -4.13 -14.78 -10.56
CA LEU A 118 -4.18 -14.80 -12.02
C LEU A 118 -2.79 -14.85 -12.68
N PHE A 119 -1.72 -14.70 -11.89
CA PHE A 119 -0.33 -14.68 -12.36
C PHE A 119 0.37 -15.99 -11.95
N GLU A 120 1.21 -16.55 -12.84
CA GLU A 120 1.81 -17.88 -12.70
C GLU A 120 2.59 -18.07 -11.38
N ASN A 121 3.29 -17.05 -10.92
CA ASN A 121 4.08 -17.07 -9.69
C ASN A 121 3.59 -16.04 -8.67
N GLY A 122 2.30 -15.67 -8.74
CA GLY A 122 1.72 -14.70 -7.83
C GLY A 122 1.66 -15.23 -6.40
N LEU A 123 1.89 -14.35 -5.43
CA LEU A 123 1.65 -14.67 -4.02
C LEU A 123 0.16 -14.94 -3.79
N ASP A 124 -0.13 -16.01 -3.04
CA ASP A 124 -1.51 -16.30 -2.63
C ASP A 124 -2.03 -15.14 -1.75
N PRO A 125 -3.12 -14.48 -2.16
CA PRO A 125 -3.73 -13.44 -1.34
C PRO A 125 -4.06 -13.86 0.10
N LEU A 126 -4.31 -15.14 0.35
CA LEU A 126 -4.62 -15.63 1.69
C LEU A 126 -3.41 -15.66 2.64
N CYS A 127 -2.18 -15.66 2.12
CA CYS A 127 -0.98 -15.58 2.98
C CYS A 127 -0.62 -14.16 3.41
N MET A 128 -1.30 -13.15 2.90
CA MET A 128 -0.94 -11.73 2.99
C MET A 128 -0.91 -11.18 4.42
N VAL A 129 -1.87 -11.58 5.26
CA VAL A 129 -1.91 -11.15 6.65
C VAL A 129 -0.68 -11.65 7.40
N GLN A 130 -0.34 -12.92 7.19
CA GLN A 130 0.84 -13.52 7.82
C GLN A 130 2.13 -12.90 7.27
N LEU A 131 2.19 -12.66 5.96
CA LEU A 131 3.33 -12.00 5.31
C LEU A 131 3.59 -10.60 5.90
N ALA A 132 2.55 -9.77 6.03
CA ALA A 132 2.67 -8.44 6.60
C ALA A 132 3.07 -8.49 8.08
N HIS A 133 2.52 -9.43 8.84
CA HIS A 133 2.88 -9.64 10.24
C HIS A 133 4.33 -10.09 10.39
N ASP A 134 4.76 -11.11 9.65
CA ASP A 134 6.14 -11.63 9.67
C ASP A 134 7.15 -10.60 9.16
N GLY A 135 6.73 -9.72 8.24
CA GLY A 135 7.48 -8.58 7.74
C GLY A 135 7.49 -7.37 8.67
N VAL A 136 6.82 -7.45 9.82
CA VAL A 136 6.72 -6.38 10.84
C VAL A 136 6.13 -5.09 10.27
N CYS A 137 5.07 -5.22 9.46
CA CYS A 137 4.33 -4.09 8.93
C CYS A 137 3.39 -3.45 9.95
N ASP A 138 3.13 -2.16 9.83
CA ASP A 138 2.09 -1.44 10.58
C ASP A 138 0.70 -1.63 9.95
N GLY A 139 0.66 -2.02 8.68
CA GLY A 139 -0.59 -2.21 7.96
C GLY A 139 -0.44 -3.07 6.70
N LEU A 140 -1.59 -3.45 6.18
CA LEU A 140 -1.77 -4.22 4.96
C LEU A 140 -2.69 -3.46 4.00
N LEU A 141 -2.25 -3.26 2.76
CA LEU A 141 -3.08 -2.79 1.66
C LEU A 141 -3.44 -3.97 0.75
N ILE A 142 -4.71 -4.14 0.44
CA ILE A 142 -5.19 -5.05 -0.60
C ILE A 142 -5.70 -4.21 -1.77
N ASP A 143 -5.13 -4.40 -2.95
CA ASP A 143 -5.51 -3.72 -4.19
C ASP A 143 -5.79 -4.76 -5.29
N THR A 144 -6.12 -4.33 -6.49
CA THR A 144 -6.09 -5.13 -7.71
C THR A 144 -4.97 -4.65 -8.62
N LEU A 145 -4.21 -5.58 -9.18
CA LEU A 145 -3.11 -5.27 -10.10
C LEU A 145 -3.65 -4.99 -11.51
N THR A 146 -4.59 -5.82 -11.96
CA THR A 146 -5.24 -5.68 -13.27
C THR A 146 -6.20 -4.49 -13.28
N LYS A 147 -6.02 -3.57 -14.22
CA LYS A 147 -6.85 -2.36 -14.36
C LYS A 147 -7.81 -2.49 -15.55
N ASP A 148 -8.61 -3.56 -15.55
CA ASP A 148 -9.59 -3.89 -16.61
C ASP A 148 -11.04 -3.50 -16.25
N GLY A 149 -11.22 -2.76 -15.15
CA GLY A 149 -12.53 -2.28 -14.68
C GLY A 149 -13.18 -3.18 -13.63
N ARG A 150 -12.65 -4.39 -13.39
CA ARG A 150 -13.09 -5.24 -12.29
C ARG A 150 -12.71 -4.64 -10.94
N ASN A 151 -13.61 -4.72 -9.98
CA ASN A 151 -13.33 -4.26 -8.63
C ASN A 151 -12.82 -5.40 -7.74
N ILE A 152 -12.39 -5.06 -6.53
CA ILE A 152 -11.81 -6.01 -5.58
C ILE A 152 -12.77 -7.16 -5.24
N PHE A 153 -14.09 -6.91 -5.18
CA PHE A 153 -15.11 -7.93 -4.84
C PHE A 153 -15.28 -8.99 -5.92
N GLU A 154 -14.88 -8.70 -7.16
CA GLU A 154 -14.86 -9.69 -8.25
C GLU A 154 -13.65 -10.64 -8.16
N SER A 155 -12.60 -10.22 -7.45
CA SER A 155 -11.40 -11.03 -7.22
C SER A 155 -11.41 -11.73 -5.86
N MET A 156 -12.04 -11.12 -4.85
CA MET A 156 -12.05 -11.65 -3.48
C MET A 156 -13.42 -11.42 -2.82
N PRO A 157 -14.13 -12.48 -2.37
CA PRO A 157 -15.43 -12.36 -1.72
C PRO A 157 -15.42 -11.50 -0.46
N GLU A 158 -16.56 -10.87 -0.16
CA GLU A 158 -16.74 -9.97 1.00
C GLU A 158 -16.35 -10.65 2.33
N ASP A 159 -16.73 -11.90 2.54
CA ASP A 159 -16.46 -12.64 3.76
C ASP A 159 -14.95 -12.91 3.95
N VAL A 160 -14.23 -13.16 2.86
CA VAL A 160 -12.76 -13.31 2.87
C VAL A 160 -12.09 -11.99 3.22
N LEU A 161 -12.47 -10.88 2.57
CA LEU A 161 -11.96 -9.54 2.88
C LEU A 161 -12.23 -9.17 4.35
N LYS A 162 -13.43 -9.45 4.84
CA LYS A 162 -13.80 -9.22 6.23
C LYS A 162 -12.94 -10.05 7.19
N GLY A 163 -12.70 -11.31 6.86
CA GLY A 163 -11.81 -12.19 7.65
C GLY A 163 -10.39 -11.64 7.73
N ILE A 164 -9.85 -11.14 6.63
CA ILE A 164 -8.53 -10.50 6.56
C ILE A 164 -8.49 -9.25 7.44
N VAL A 165 -9.49 -8.35 7.32
CA VAL A 165 -9.57 -7.12 8.12
C VAL A 165 -9.60 -7.43 9.61
N LEU A 166 -10.42 -8.39 10.03
CA LEU A 166 -10.51 -8.82 11.43
C LEU A 166 -9.16 -9.38 11.93
N LYS A 167 -8.51 -10.20 11.10
CA LYS A 167 -7.22 -10.79 11.47
C LYS A 167 -6.11 -9.75 11.57
N CYS A 168 -6.05 -8.80 10.67
CA CYS A 168 -5.11 -7.67 10.77
C CYS A 168 -5.34 -6.89 12.07
N LYS A 169 -6.60 -6.61 12.41
CA LYS A 169 -6.95 -5.90 13.65
C LYS A 169 -6.51 -6.67 14.90
N GLU A 170 -6.69 -8.00 14.93
CA GLU A 170 -6.20 -8.86 16.03
C GLU A 170 -4.68 -8.78 16.20
N LEU A 171 -3.95 -8.63 15.10
CA LEU A 171 -2.49 -8.52 15.07
C LEU A 171 -1.98 -7.07 15.24
N GLY A 172 -2.87 -6.11 15.50
CA GLY A 172 -2.52 -4.70 15.69
C GLY A 172 -2.14 -3.96 14.40
N MET A 173 -2.47 -4.51 13.23
CA MET A 173 -2.23 -3.90 11.94
C MET A 173 -3.48 -3.17 11.42
N SER A 174 -3.29 -2.03 10.75
CA SER A 174 -4.35 -1.38 9.97
C SER A 174 -4.55 -2.10 8.64
N THR A 175 -5.76 -1.99 8.07
CA THR A 175 -6.05 -2.54 6.74
C THR A 175 -6.61 -1.46 5.85
N ALA A 176 -6.09 -1.38 4.63
CA ALA A 176 -6.62 -0.54 3.56
C ALA A 176 -7.14 -1.44 2.43
N LEU A 177 -8.27 -1.07 1.84
CA LEU A 177 -8.83 -1.71 0.66
C LEU A 177 -8.82 -0.74 -0.51
N SER A 178 -8.44 -1.24 -1.68
CA SER A 178 -8.40 -0.52 -2.95
C SER A 178 -8.76 -1.48 -4.09
N GLY A 179 -8.89 -0.98 -5.31
CA GLY A 179 -9.17 -1.80 -6.47
C GLY A 179 -10.53 -1.48 -7.09
N HIS A 180 -10.59 -0.41 -7.89
CA HIS A 180 -11.79 0.02 -8.63
C HIS A 180 -13.07 0.17 -7.78
N LEU A 181 -12.92 0.57 -6.51
CA LEU A 181 -14.05 0.82 -5.62
C LEU A 181 -14.92 1.96 -6.15
N LYS A 182 -16.24 1.80 -5.99
CA LYS A 182 -17.27 2.75 -6.43
C LYS A 182 -18.15 3.16 -5.25
N LEU A 183 -18.87 4.25 -5.39
CA LEU A 183 -19.85 4.67 -4.37
C LEU A 183 -20.93 3.62 -4.11
N SER A 184 -21.23 2.77 -5.11
CA SER A 184 -22.18 1.64 -4.95
C SER A 184 -21.66 0.56 -3.97
N ASP A 185 -20.38 0.52 -3.69
CA ASP A 185 -19.77 -0.52 -2.85
C ASP A 185 -19.68 -0.12 -1.37
N LEU A 186 -20.23 1.05 -1.01
CA LEU A 186 -20.15 1.60 0.35
C LEU A 186 -20.80 0.70 1.40
N ASP A 187 -21.89 0.04 1.06
CA ASP A 187 -22.59 -0.85 1.99
C ASP A 187 -21.76 -2.10 2.31
N GLU A 188 -21.10 -2.68 1.30
CA GLU A 188 -20.15 -3.78 1.47
C GLU A 188 -18.94 -3.35 2.30
N LEU A 189 -18.37 -2.21 1.97
CA LEU A 189 -17.21 -1.65 2.69
C LEU A 189 -17.55 -1.33 4.15
N ALA A 190 -18.76 -0.81 4.43
CA ALA A 190 -19.22 -0.57 5.80
C ALA A 190 -19.36 -1.88 6.61
N ARG A 191 -19.77 -2.98 5.98
CA ARG A 191 -19.87 -4.29 6.64
C ARG A 191 -18.50 -4.92 6.91
N ILE A 192 -17.52 -4.67 6.02
CA ILE A 192 -16.13 -5.13 6.19
C ILE A 192 -15.42 -4.29 7.24
N ASN A 193 -15.68 -2.98 7.26
CA ASN A 193 -15.13 -2.01 8.19
C ASN A 193 -13.59 -1.98 8.20
N PRO A 194 -12.93 -1.76 7.05
CA PRO A 194 -11.48 -1.57 7.00
C PRO A 194 -11.09 -0.24 7.69
N ALA A 195 -9.82 -0.09 8.03
CA ALA A 195 -9.32 1.14 8.63
C ALA A 195 -9.25 2.29 7.61
N LEU A 196 -9.03 1.98 6.34
CA LEU A 196 -8.81 2.94 5.24
C LEU A 196 -9.44 2.42 3.93
N LEU A 197 -9.82 3.34 3.07
CA LEU A 197 -10.31 3.11 1.71
C LEU A 197 -9.49 3.91 0.70
#